data_3fe9a60a54f498048e25ecb3fed0560f
#
_entry.id   3fe9a60a54f498048e25ecb3fed0560f
#
_cell.length_a   1.000
_cell.length_b   1.000
_cell.length_c   1.000
_cell.angle_alpha   90.00
_cell.angle_beta   90.00
_cell.angle_gamma   90.00
#
_symmetry.space_group_name_H-M   'P 1'
#
loop_
_entity.id
_entity.type
_entity.pdbx_description
1 polymer ?
#
loop_
_entity_poly.entity_id
_entity_poly.type
_entity_poly.pdbx_seq_one_letter_code
_entity_poly.pdbx_strand_id
1 'polypeptide(L)'
;MKVVSYLALVFGLAAALALLSWHGFETVAAAMATLGVGILALPFIYAPHMLGATISFSQIFPPGTRPAFPVMLRAVWIGLSVESMLPGASFSAEIAKARILLRARLDGHVAASVVIVDMTIQGLVLAVWGGFGVGALWSTRAGADLVWSGLVGACVLTLSIAGLVLAQRSGFFAFLARQGGRATRSARWRGVIGGVSQIDATIRDIYDRPGRIVLAITIRGCSRSMLMVELCFVGFLMGHPIAPSAAVMLVGLIGALRAAAFVVPGGWGVQEGGFVVIGGLVGLPPDIMLAMSLATRARELMVGVPALLVWQIAESRSLKKLIAERPAGPDPSP
;
A
#
# COMPACT_ATOMS: atom_id res chain seq x y z
N MET A 1 11.13 -1.85 -17.67
CA MET A 1 10.24 -1.53 -16.54
C MET A 1 9.66 -0.10 -16.61
N LYS A 2 10.47 0.98 -16.73
CA LYS A 2 9.93 2.37 -16.75
C LYS A 2 8.90 2.60 -17.86
N VAL A 3 9.16 2.14 -19.10
CA VAL A 3 8.24 2.31 -20.25
C VAL A 3 6.89 1.62 -20.01
N VAL A 4 6.88 0.40 -19.48
CA VAL A 4 5.64 -0.33 -19.18
C VAL A 4 4.81 0.40 -18.11
N SER A 5 5.46 0.93 -17.07
CA SER A 5 4.78 1.71 -16.01
C SER A 5 4.20 3.02 -16.55
N TYR A 6 4.90 3.72 -17.47
CA TYR A 6 4.36 4.92 -18.10
C TYR A 6 3.19 4.62 -19.04
N LEU A 7 3.29 3.55 -19.84
CA LEU A 7 2.18 3.11 -20.69
C LEU A 7 0.95 2.72 -19.87
N ALA A 8 1.15 1.98 -18.77
CA ALA A 8 0.09 1.61 -17.85
C ALA A 8 -0.56 2.84 -17.17
N LEU A 9 0.24 3.87 -16.81
CA LEU A 9 -0.28 5.13 -16.27
C LEU A 9 -1.11 5.87 -17.32
N VAL A 10 -0.60 6.02 -18.55
CA VAL A 10 -1.32 6.70 -19.64
C VAL A 10 -2.62 5.97 -19.97
N PHE A 11 -2.58 4.65 -20.07
CA PHE A 11 -3.78 3.84 -20.31
C PHE A 11 -4.78 3.94 -19.16
N GLY A 12 -4.33 3.86 -17.90
CA GLY A 12 -5.17 4.01 -16.71
C GLY A 12 -5.83 5.38 -16.63
N LEU A 13 -5.06 6.45 -16.91
CA LEU A 13 -5.60 7.81 -16.94
C LEU A 13 -6.60 8.00 -18.08
N ALA A 14 -6.30 7.45 -19.28
CA ALA A 14 -7.23 7.48 -20.42
C ALA A 14 -8.52 6.73 -20.10
N ALA A 15 -8.44 5.57 -19.43
CA ALA A 15 -9.62 4.82 -18.99
C ALA A 15 -10.44 5.60 -17.94
N ALA A 16 -9.81 6.26 -16.99
CA ALA A 16 -10.49 7.10 -16.01
C ALA A 16 -11.19 8.30 -16.68
N LEU A 17 -10.53 8.96 -17.64
CA LEU A 17 -11.12 10.05 -18.42
C LEU A 17 -12.26 9.57 -19.31
N ALA A 18 -12.12 8.39 -19.92
CA ALA A 18 -13.19 7.79 -20.73
C ALA A 18 -14.42 7.47 -19.88
N LEU A 19 -14.24 6.88 -18.68
CA LEU A 19 -15.35 6.65 -17.75
C LEU A 19 -16.02 7.96 -17.33
N LEU A 20 -15.22 8.99 -17.04
CA LEU A 20 -15.73 10.30 -16.65
C LEU A 20 -16.53 10.96 -17.78
N SER A 21 -16.02 10.89 -19.03
CA SER A 21 -16.74 11.42 -20.19
C SER A 21 -18.02 10.63 -20.54
N TRP A 22 -17.98 9.30 -20.35
CA TRP A 22 -19.14 8.43 -20.60
C TRP A 22 -20.29 8.70 -19.63
N HIS A 23 -20.01 8.93 -18.35
CA HIS A 23 -21.02 9.17 -17.33
C HIS A 23 -21.39 10.66 -17.17
N GLY A 24 -20.77 11.55 -17.96
CA GLY A 24 -21.02 12.97 -17.95
C GLY A 24 -20.19 13.70 -16.88
N PHE A 25 -19.24 14.51 -17.34
CA PHE A 25 -18.36 15.28 -16.45
C PHE A 25 -19.14 16.20 -15.49
N GLU A 26 -20.18 16.86 -16.00
CA GLU A 26 -21.01 17.76 -15.20
C GLU A 26 -21.76 17.04 -14.08
N THR A 27 -22.30 15.85 -14.35
CA THR A 27 -23.02 15.02 -13.36
C THR A 27 -22.09 14.57 -12.22
N VAL A 28 -20.90 14.10 -12.58
CA VAL A 28 -19.90 13.69 -11.59
C VAL A 28 -19.37 14.89 -10.81
N ALA A 29 -19.13 16.03 -11.48
CA ALA A 29 -18.71 17.27 -10.82
C ALA A 29 -19.80 17.81 -9.88
N ALA A 30 -21.08 17.74 -10.27
CA ALA A 30 -22.21 18.10 -9.39
C ALA A 30 -22.26 17.18 -8.14
N ALA A 31 -22.11 15.86 -8.32
CA ALA A 31 -22.05 14.93 -7.20
C ALA A 31 -20.84 15.19 -6.29
N MET A 32 -19.68 15.53 -6.84
CA MET A 32 -18.51 15.96 -6.05
C MET A 32 -18.77 17.28 -5.30
N ALA A 33 -19.48 18.22 -5.93
CA ALA A 33 -19.79 19.50 -5.30
C ALA A 33 -20.69 19.36 -4.06
N THR A 34 -21.51 18.29 -3.98
CA THR A 34 -22.32 18.04 -2.77
C THR A 34 -21.48 17.74 -1.53
N LEU A 35 -20.24 17.28 -1.69
CA LEU A 35 -19.32 17.11 -0.56
C LEU A 35 -18.98 18.43 0.13
N GLY A 36 -18.96 19.53 -0.62
CA GLY A 36 -18.63 20.86 -0.11
C GLY A 36 -17.37 20.86 0.75
N VAL A 37 -17.43 21.54 1.88
CA VAL A 37 -16.32 21.57 2.86
C VAL A 37 -16.11 20.22 3.57
N GLY A 38 -17.06 19.29 3.49
CA GLY A 38 -16.96 17.96 4.09
C GLY A 38 -15.80 17.13 3.53
N ILE A 39 -15.32 17.42 2.31
CA ILE A 39 -14.15 16.78 1.72
C ILE A 39 -12.88 16.99 2.57
N LEU A 40 -12.79 18.10 3.30
CA LEU A 40 -11.67 18.40 4.19
C LEU A 40 -11.64 17.52 5.45
N ALA A 41 -12.72 16.81 5.76
CA ALA A 41 -12.78 15.85 6.86
C ALA A 41 -12.11 14.50 6.49
N LEU A 42 -11.97 14.19 5.20
CA LEU A 42 -11.47 12.87 4.75
C LEU A 42 -10.05 12.56 5.26
N PRO A 43 -9.08 13.48 5.25
CA PRO A 43 -7.77 13.22 5.85
C PRO A 43 -7.83 12.87 7.34
N PHE A 44 -8.75 13.47 8.08
CA PHE A 44 -8.93 13.19 9.51
C PHE A 44 -9.60 11.84 9.76
N ILE A 45 -10.57 11.45 8.92
CA ILE A 45 -11.19 10.10 8.96
C ILE A 45 -10.16 9.04 8.58
N TYR A 46 -9.24 9.35 7.67
CA TYR A 46 -8.17 8.46 7.26
C TYR A 46 -7.01 8.37 8.30
N ALA A 47 -6.79 9.40 9.10
CA ALA A 47 -5.69 9.47 10.06
C ALA A 47 -5.63 8.25 11.01
N PRO A 48 -6.74 7.74 11.60
CA PRO A 48 -6.71 6.53 12.42
C PRO A 48 -6.23 5.28 11.66
N HIS A 49 -6.52 5.16 10.34
CA HIS A 49 -5.97 4.10 9.51
C HIS A 49 -4.45 4.18 9.43
N MET A 50 -3.91 5.36 9.16
CA MET A 50 -2.47 5.60 9.09
C MET A 50 -1.79 5.38 10.46
N LEU A 51 -2.41 5.84 11.55
CA LEU A 51 -1.91 5.61 12.91
C LEU A 51 -1.92 4.12 13.26
N GLY A 52 -3.01 3.41 12.98
CA GLY A 52 -3.11 1.97 13.19
C GLY A 52 -2.08 1.19 12.37
N ALA A 53 -1.86 1.56 11.11
CA ALA A 53 -0.78 1.00 10.29
C ALA A 53 0.60 1.24 10.92
N THR A 54 0.84 2.42 11.52
CA THR A 54 2.09 2.73 12.22
C THR A 54 2.25 1.92 13.49
N ILE A 55 1.18 1.78 14.28
CA ILE A 55 1.20 0.95 15.49
C ILE A 55 1.43 -0.52 15.13
N SER A 56 0.76 -1.02 14.09
CA SER A 56 1.01 -2.35 13.53
C SER A 56 2.48 -2.53 13.15
N PHE A 57 3.04 -1.60 12.37
CA PHE A 57 4.45 -1.60 11.96
C PHE A 57 5.39 -1.60 13.17
N SER A 58 5.03 -0.92 14.26
CA SER A 58 5.83 -0.88 15.47
C SER A 58 5.96 -2.23 16.20
N GLN A 59 5.04 -3.18 15.97
CA GLN A 59 5.03 -4.49 16.65
C GLN A 59 6.08 -5.46 16.10
N ILE A 60 6.53 -5.27 14.87
CA ILE A 60 7.40 -6.20 14.16
C ILE A 60 8.90 -5.88 14.31
N PHE A 61 9.26 -4.86 15.06
CA PHE A 61 10.68 -4.56 15.34
C PHE A 61 11.26 -5.53 16.38
N PRO A 62 12.48 -6.05 16.14
CA PRO A 62 13.23 -6.79 17.14
C PRO A 62 13.42 -5.95 18.43
N PRO A 63 13.56 -6.56 19.62
CA PRO A 63 13.78 -5.84 20.87
C PRO A 63 15.01 -4.91 20.78
N GLY A 64 14.85 -3.70 21.31
CA GLY A 64 15.93 -2.71 21.32
C GLY A 64 16.21 -2.00 19.99
N THR A 65 15.56 -2.42 18.87
CA THR A 65 15.81 -1.81 17.57
C THR A 65 14.69 -0.85 17.12
N ARG A 66 13.60 -0.77 17.88
CA ARG A 66 12.43 0.01 17.51
C ARG A 66 12.74 1.52 17.50
N PRO A 67 12.59 2.22 16.36
CA PRO A 67 12.78 3.65 16.29
C PRO A 67 11.70 4.43 17.07
N ALA A 68 11.95 5.72 17.29
CA ALA A 68 10.94 6.61 17.84
C ALA A 68 9.66 6.64 16.96
N PHE A 69 8.49 6.75 17.59
CA PHE A 69 7.20 6.70 16.89
C PHE A 69 7.08 7.68 15.70
N PRO A 70 7.57 8.96 15.80
CA PRO A 70 7.52 9.89 14.65
C PRO A 70 8.32 9.42 13.43
N VAL A 71 9.38 8.64 13.62
CA VAL A 71 10.17 8.06 12.51
C VAL A 71 9.34 6.99 11.80
N MET A 72 8.71 6.10 12.57
CA MET A 72 7.83 5.05 12.02
C MET A 72 6.61 5.64 11.35
N LEU A 73 5.97 6.66 11.97
CA LEU A 73 4.84 7.37 11.38
C LEU A 73 5.22 8.01 10.03
N ARG A 74 6.38 8.67 9.97
CA ARG A 74 6.89 9.24 8.73
C ARG A 74 7.15 8.18 7.67
N ALA A 75 7.73 7.03 8.06
CA ALA A 75 7.98 5.92 7.14
C ALA A 75 6.69 5.35 6.56
N VAL A 76 5.68 5.12 7.40
CA VAL A 76 4.37 4.62 6.97
C VAL A 76 3.63 5.67 6.13
N TRP A 77 3.58 6.92 6.57
CA TRP A 77 2.92 8.01 5.84
C TRP A 77 3.49 8.20 4.44
N ILE A 78 4.81 8.31 4.33
CA ILE A 78 5.48 8.44 3.02
C ILE A 78 5.29 7.17 2.19
N GLY A 79 5.39 5.98 2.80
CA GLY A 79 5.16 4.70 2.11
C GLY A 79 3.77 4.63 1.48
N LEU A 80 2.71 4.89 2.24
CA LEU A 80 1.32 4.91 1.75
C LEU A 80 1.12 5.96 0.65
N SER A 81 1.77 7.12 0.76
CA SER A 81 1.67 8.19 -0.23
C SER A 81 2.41 7.85 -1.52
N VAL A 82 3.58 7.24 -1.43
CA VAL A 82 4.31 6.71 -2.60
C VAL A 82 3.49 5.64 -3.31
N GLU A 83 2.88 4.72 -2.55
CA GLU A 83 2.04 3.65 -3.09
C GLU A 83 0.83 4.18 -3.87
N SER A 84 0.17 5.23 -3.38
CA SER A 84 -1.02 5.78 -4.02
C SER A 84 -0.73 6.70 -5.20
N MET A 85 0.44 7.35 -5.26
CA MET A 85 0.69 8.46 -6.19
C MET A 85 1.77 8.19 -7.24
N LEU A 86 2.73 7.27 -6.98
CA LEU A 86 3.87 7.09 -7.88
C LEU A 86 3.77 5.82 -8.75
N PRO A 87 4.30 5.86 -9.99
CA PRO A 87 4.37 4.67 -10.86
C PRO A 87 5.31 3.61 -10.30
N GLY A 88 4.93 2.33 -10.42
CA GLY A 88 5.71 1.21 -9.88
C GLY A 88 5.72 1.14 -8.35
N ALA A 89 4.67 1.62 -7.77
CA ALA A 89 4.54 2.11 -6.42
C ALA A 89 4.77 1.10 -5.30
N SER A 90 4.36 -0.17 -5.44
CA SER A 90 4.43 -1.11 -4.31
C SER A 90 5.87 -1.33 -3.83
N PHE A 91 6.81 -1.58 -4.73
CA PHE A 91 8.22 -1.71 -4.35
C PHE A 91 8.88 -0.37 -3.98
N SER A 92 8.45 0.74 -4.64
CA SER A 92 8.99 2.08 -4.35
C SER A 92 8.59 2.56 -2.95
N ALA A 93 7.39 2.22 -2.49
CA ALA A 93 6.90 2.48 -1.15
C ALA A 93 7.78 1.79 -0.08
N GLU A 94 8.09 0.52 -0.30
CA GLU A 94 8.91 -0.26 0.63
C GLU A 94 10.36 0.24 0.66
N ILE A 95 10.91 0.63 -0.50
CA ILE A 95 12.24 1.27 -0.57
C ILE A 95 12.25 2.61 0.18
N ALA A 96 11.18 3.40 0.08
CA ALA A 96 11.07 4.67 0.80
C ALA A 96 11.05 4.45 2.32
N LYS A 97 10.26 3.47 2.82
CA LYS A 97 10.25 3.07 4.24
C LYS A 97 11.63 2.64 4.71
N ALA A 98 12.29 1.73 3.98
CA ALA A 98 13.63 1.26 4.32
C ALA A 98 14.64 2.42 4.38
N ARG A 99 14.62 3.35 3.44
CA ARG A 99 15.49 4.54 3.44
C ARG A 99 15.30 5.43 4.65
N ILE A 100 14.05 5.63 5.09
CA ILE A 100 13.75 6.44 6.28
C ILE A 100 14.30 5.76 7.54
N LEU A 101 14.16 4.44 7.64
CA LEU A 101 14.71 3.65 8.75
C LEU A 101 16.25 3.69 8.80
N LEU A 102 16.89 3.52 7.64
CA LEU A 102 18.36 3.62 7.54
C LEU A 102 18.88 5.00 7.95
N ARG A 103 18.16 6.08 7.62
CA ARG A 103 18.51 7.44 8.09
C ARG A 103 18.33 7.61 9.58
N ALA A 104 17.42 6.87 10.20
CA ALA A 104 17.27 6.80 11.64
C ALA A 104 18.34 5.91 12.31
N ARG A 105 19.40 5.54 11.59
CA ARG A 105 20.51 4.71 12.03
C ARG A 105 20.13 3.27 12.39
N LEU A 106 19.07 2.77 11.79
CA LEU A 106 18.73 1.36 11.91
C LEU A 106 19.67 0.53 11.02
N ASP A 107 20.07 -0.65 11.51
CA ASP A 107 20.90 -1.57 10.73
C ASP A 107 20.18 -2.02 9.46
N GLY A 108 20.92 -2.15 8.36
CA GLY A 108 20.36 -2.42 7.04
C GLY A 108 19.58 -3.72 6.98
N HIS A 109 20.07 -4.78 7.66
CA HIS A 109 19.37 -6.07 7.72
C HIS A 109 18.06 -5.98 8.52
N VAL A 110 18.02 -5.20 9.62
CA VAL A 110 16.79 -4.97 10.39
C VAL A 110 15.79 -4.16 9.57
N ALA A 111 16.23 -3.05 8.95
CA ALA A 111 15.37 -2.21 8.13
C ALA A 111 14.72 -3.01 6.96
N ALA A 112 15.51 -3.84 6.27
CA ALA A 112 15.01 -4.70 5.19
C ALA A 112 14.03 -5.74 5.73
N SER A 113 14.35 -6.41 6.83
CA SER A 113 13.53 -7.47 7.42
C SER A 113 12.16 -6.97 7.87
N VAL A 114 12.10 -5.84 8.59
CA VAL A 114 10.82 -5.28 9.08
C VAL A 114 9.96 -4.80 7.92
N VAL A 115 10.56 -4.25 6.86
CA VAL A 115 9.82 -3.82 5.67
C VAL A 115 9.25 -5.02 4.90
N ILE A 116 10.01 -6.11 4.75
CA ILE A 116 9.54 -7.35 4.11
C ILE A 116 8.39 -7.97 4.90
N VAL A 117 8.50 -8.05 6.23
CA VAL A 117 7.42 -8.58 7.08
C VAL A 117 6.20 -7.68 7.06
N ASP A 118 6.38 -6.34 7.07
CA ASP A 118 5.28 -5.37 6.94
C ASP A 118 4.51 -5.55 5.63
N MET A 119 5.22 -5.72 4.51
CA MET A 119 4.61 -6.00 3.20
C MET A 119 3.78 -7.29 3.23
N THR A 120 4.26 -8.33 3.90
CA THR A 120 3.54 -9.60 4.05
C THR A 120 2.27 -9.42 4.89
N ILE A 121 2.34 -8.68 6.00
CA ILE A 121 1.18 -8.35 6.84
C ILE A 121 0.15 -7.53 6.04
N GLN A 122 0.60 -6.55 5.25
CA GLN A 122 -0.29 -5.78 4.36
C GLN A 122 -1.04 -6.68 3.39
N GLY A 123 -0.32 -7.58 2.72
CA GLY A 123 -0.92 -8.53 1.79
C GLY A 123 -1.94 -9.45 2.46
N LEU A 124 -1.62 -9.97 3.66
CA LEU A 124 -2.53 -10.82 4.42
C LEU A 124 -3.81 -10.07 4.83
N VAL A 125 -3.67 -8.85 5.35
CA VAL A 125 -4.82 -8.02 5.72
C VAL A 125 -5.67 -7.70 4.50
N LEU A 126 -5.05 -7.44 3.36
CA LEU A 126 -5.76 -7.21 2.10
C LEU A 126 -6.53 -8.45 1.65
N ALA A 127 -5.93 -9.65 1.76
CA ALA A 127 -6.60 -10.92 1.44
C ALA A 127 -7.82 -11.17 2.34
N VAL A 128 -7.69 -10.90 3.65
CA VAL A 128 -8.80 -11.02 4.62
C VAL A 128 -9.92 -10.04 4.26
N TRP A 129 -9.60 -8.78 3.97
CA TRP A 129 -10.60 -7.79 3.57
C TRP A 129 -11.23 -8.11 2.21
N GLY A 130 -10.46 -8.66 1.26
CA GLY A 130 -10.97 -9.21 0.01
C GLY A 130 -11.99 -10.32 0.27
N GLY A 131 -11.67 -11.24 1.19
CA GLY A 131 -12.57 -12.30 1.64
C GLY A 131 -13.87 -11.76 2.25
N PHE A 132 -13.79 -10.71 3.10
CA PHE A 132 -14.98 -10.03 3.62
C PHE A 132 -15.79 -9.37 2.50
N GLY A 133 -15.12 -8.76 1.50
CA GLY A 133 -15.77 -8.19 0.32
C GLY A 133 -16.52 -9.24 -0.50
N VAL A 134 -15.91 -10.40 -0.73
CA VAL A 134 -16.56 -11.54 -1.41
C VAL A 134 -17.71 -12.08 -0.56
N GLY A 135 -17.54 -12.22 0.76
CA GLY A 135 -18.62 -12.62 1.68
C GLY A 135 -19.81 -11.67 1.62
N ALA A 136 -19.55 -10.36 1.50
CA ALA A 136 -20.60 -9.36 1.35
C ALA A 136 -21.35 -9.46 0.00
N LEU A 137 -20.72 -9.98 -1.06
CA LEU A 137 -21.42 -10.29 -2.33
C LEU A 137 -22.56 -11.28 -2.14
N TRP A 138 -22.48 -12.18 -1.18
CA TRP A 138 -23.54 -13.15 -0.90
C TRP A 138 -24.87 -12.48 -0.50
N SER A 139 -24.77 -11.29 0.10
CA SER A 139 -25.97 -10.49 0.45
C SER A 139 -26.57 -9.72 -0.72
N THR A 140 -25.89 -9.73 -1.88
CA THR A 140 -26.37 -9.06 -3.10
C THR A 140 -27.08 -10.05 -4.02
N ARG A 141 -27.72 -9.55 -5.10
CA ARG A 141 -28.28 -10.39 -6.16
C ARG A 141 -27.22 -10.86 -7.19
N ALA A 142 -25.94 -10.79 -6.83
CA ALA A 142 -24.84 -11.29 -7.65
C ALA A 142 -25.02 -12.80 -7.88
N GLY A 143 -24.82 -13.25 -9.11
CA GLY A 143 -24.91 -14.66 -9.45
C GLY A 143 -23.91 -15.52 -8.69
N ALA A 144 -24.25 -16.78 -8.43
CA ALA A 144 -23.41 -17.73 -7.72
C ALA A 144 -21.99 -17.84 -8.33
N ASP A 145 -21.87 -17.75 -9.65
CA ASP A 145 -20.58 -17.83 -10.38
C ASP A 145 -19.62 -16.69 -9.99
N LEU A 146 -20.14 -15.47 -9.76
CA LEU A 146 -19.32 -14.32 -9.34
C LEU A 146 -18.83 -14.52 -7.92
N VAL A 147 -19.67 -15.05 -7.03
CA VAL A 147 -19.29 -15.36 -5.64
C VAL A 147 -18.22 -16.45 -5.62
N TRP A 148 -18.42 -17.53 -6.38
CA TRP A 148 -17.43 -18.62 -6.48
C TRP A 148 -16.11 -18.15 -7.05
N SER A 149 -16.11 -17.36 -8.11
CA SER A 149 -14.89 -16.79 -8.70
C SER A 149 -14.14 -15.91 -7.69
N GLY A 150 -14.87 -15.10 -6.92
CA GLY A 150 -14.30 -14.28 -5.86
C GLY A 150 -13.69 -15.10 -4.72
N LEU A 151 -14.38 -16.18 -4.27
CA LEU A 151 -13.87 -17.10 -3.25
C LEU A 151 -12.59 -17.81 -3.71
N VAL A 152 -12.57 -18.31 -4.94
CA VAL A 152 -11.38 -18.92 -5.53
C VAL A 152 -10.22 -17.92 -5.56
N GLY A 153 -10.45 -16.69 -6.00
CA GLY A 153 -9.45 -15.62 -5.99
C GLY A 153 -8.92 -15.29 -4.59
N ALA A 154 -9.80 -15.20 -3.61
CA ALA A 154 -9.42 -14.98 -2.20
C ALA A 154 -8.62 -16.15 -1.62
N CYS A 155 -9.00 -17.40 -1.93
CA CYS A 155 -8.24 -18.59 -1.54
C CYS A 155 -6.86 -18.61 -2.18
N VAL A 156 -6.74 -18.38 -3.49
CA VAL A 156 -5.44 -18.33 -4.19
C VAL A 156 -4.53 -17.26 -3.59
N LEU A 157 -5.05 -16.07 -3.33
CA LEU A 157 -4.28 -14.99 -2.72
C LEU A 157 -3.82 -15.37 -1.31
N THR A 158 -4.71 -15.93 -0.49
CA THR A 158 -4.38 -16.36 0.88
C THR A 158 -3.33 -17.46 0.89
N LEU A 159 -3.45 -18.45 0.01
CA LEU A 159 -2.47 -19.54 -0.13
C LEU A 159 -1.12 -19.02 -0.63
N SER A 160 -1.12 -18.06 -1.56
CA SER A 160 0.10 -17.42 -2.06
C SER A 160 0.84 -16.67 -0.94
N ILE A 161 0.12 -15.94 -0.11
CA ILE A 161 0.70 -15.24 1.04
C ILE A 161 1.18 -16.22 2.10
N ALA A 162 0.42 -17.28 2.40
CA ALA A 162 0.86 -18.33 3.31
C ALA A 162 2.14 -19.01 2.82
N GLY A 163 2.22 -19.33 1.52
CA GLY A 163 3.42 -19.85 0.88
C GLY A 163 4.61 -18.89 0.99
N LEU A 164 4.39 -17.58 0.82
CA LEU A 164 5.43 -16.56 1.01
C LEU A 164 5.92 -16.52 2.46
N VAL A 165 5.04 -16.57 3.45
CA VAL A 165 5.41 -16.62 4.87
C VAL A 165 6.24 -17.86 5.18
N LEU A 166 5.83 -19.02 4.67
CA LEU A 166 6.58 -20.26 4.82
C LEU A 166 7.97 -20.17 4.17
N ALA A 167 8.04 -19.61 2.96
CA ALA A 167 9.31 -19.37 2.26
C ALA A 167 10.22 -18.41 3.06
N GLN A 168 9.69 -17.33 3.59
CA GLN A 168 10.43 -16.39 4.43
C GLN A 168 10.98 -17.07 5.71
N ARG A 169 10.19 -17.93 6.35
CA ARG A 169 10.63 -18.67 7.55
C ARG A 169 11.68 -19.72 7.25
N SER A 170 11.68 -20.31 6.04
CA SER A 170 12.62 -21.36 5.63
C SER A 170 14.01 -20.85 5.23
N GLY A 171 14.25 -19.53 5.23
CA GLY A 171 15.52 -18.95 4.77
C GLY A 171 15.65 -18.90 3.25
N PHE A 172 14.54 -18.67 2.57
CA PHE A 172 14.42 -18.65 1.11
C PHE A 172 15.36 -17.66 0.44
N PHE A 173 15.53 -16.47 1.03
CA PHE A 173 16.42 -15.44 0.47
C PHE A 173 17.89 -15.86 0.50
N ALA A 174 18.36 -16.47 1.60
CA ALA A 174 19.72 -17.01 1.67
C ALA A 174 19.91 -18.23 0.73
N PHE A 175 18.86 -19.04 0.53
CA PHE A 175 18.88 -20.11 -0.45
C PHE A 175 19.05 -19.56 -1.87
N LEU A 176 18.25 -18.56 -2.28
CA LEU A 176 18.37 -17.92 -3.60
C LEU A 176 19.73 -17.26 -3.80
N ALA A 177 20.21 -16.53 -2.79
CA ALA A 177 21.53 -15.89 -2.85
C ALA A 177 22.66 -16.91 -3.01
N ARG A 178 22.57 -18.07 -2.35
CA ARG A 178 23.55 -19.18 -2.49
C ARG A 178 23.50 -19.82 -3.87
N GLN A 179 22.30 -20.00 -4.44
CA GLN A 179 22.18 -20.53 -5.80
C GLN A 179 22.75 -19.57 -6.85
N GLY A 180 22.44 -18.28 -6.73
CA GLY A 180 23.04 -17.24 -7.59
C GLY A 180 24.57 -17.15 -7.40
N GLY A 181 25.09 -17.33 -6.18
CA GLY A 181 26.52 -17.31 -5.87
C GLY A 181 27.30 -18.51 -6.40
N ARG A 182 26.65 -19.65 -6.63
CA ARG A 182 27.29 -20.82 -7.29
C ARG A 182 27.66 -20.55 -8.74
N ALA A 183 26.91 -19.66 -9.40
CA ALA A 183 27.19 -19.24 -10.77
C ALA A 183 28.33 -18.19 -10.86
N THR A 184 28.67 -17.53 -9.74
CA THR A 184 29.64 -16.43 -9.75
C THR A 184 30.60 -16.56 -8.55
N ARG A 185 31.84 -17.00 -8.79
CA ARG A 185 32.90 -17.18 -7.76
C ARG A 185 33.50 -15.84 -7.22
N SER A 186 32.72 -14.76 -7.18
CA SER A 186 33.20 -13.41 -6.82
C SER A 186 33.17 -13.18 -5.29
N ALA A 187 34.22 -12.54 -4.75
CA ALA A 187 34.29 -12.11 -3.34
C ALA A 187 33.14 -11.16 -2.97
N ARG A 188 32.66 -10.35 -3.94
CA ARG A 188 31.52 -9.45 -3.78
C ARG A 188 30.22 -10.22 -3.49
N TRP A 189 30.01 -11.41 -4.08
CA TRP A 189 28.87 -12.28 -3.80
C TRP A 189 28.89 -12.87 -2.38
N ARG A 190 30.04 -13.13 -1.80
CA ARG A 190 30.12 -13.60 -0.40
C ARG A 190 29.58 -12.57 0.58
N GLY A 191 29.87 -11.29 0.37
CA GLY A 191 29.29 -10.19 1.17
C GLY A 191 27.77 -10.10 1.02
N VAL A 192 27.25 -10.26 -0.19
CA VAL A 192 25.79 -10.27 -0.46
C VAL A 192 25.13 -11.46 0.27
N ILE A 193 25.69 -12.66 0.19
CA ILE A 193 25.16 -13.86 0.87
C ILE A 193 25.13 -13.66 2.39
N GLY A 194 26.19 -13.03 2.97
CA GLY A 194 26.25 -12.70 4.40
C GLY A 194 25.14 -11.74 4.81
N GLY A 195 24.92 -10.66 4.06
CA GLY A 195 23.85 -9.71 4.30
C GLY A 195 22.45 -10.33 4.20
N VAL A 196 22.21 -11.17 3.21
CA VAL A 196 20.93 -11.85 3.03
C VAL A 196 20.66 -12.88 4.13
N SER A 197 21.68 -13.58 4.63
CA SER A 197 21.52 -14.52 5.75
C SER A 197 21.15 -13.84 7.05
N GLN A 198 21.63 -12.61 7.29
CA GLN A 198 21.21 -11.79 8.42
C GLN A 198 19.75 -11.34 8.30
N ILE A 199 19.30 -10.98 7.10
CA ILE A 199 17.89 -10.67 6.83
C ILE A 199 17.00 -11.88 7.17
N ASP A 200 17.33 -13.08 6.66
CA ASP A 200 16.57 -14.31 6.95
C ASP A 200 16.54 -14.64 8.44
N ALA A 201 17.66 -14.44 9.15
CA ALA A 201 17.72 -14.65 10.59
C ALA A 201 16.81 -13.67 11.35
N THR A 202 16.84 -12.39 10.97
CA THR A 202 16.00 -11.35 11.59
C THR A 202 14.51 -11.60 11.29
N ILE A 203 14.16 -12.02 10.07
CA ILE A 203 12.77 -12.37 9.71
C ILE A 203 12.27 -13.53 10.57
N ARG A 204 13.09 -14.57 10.78
CA ARG A 204 12.72 -15.68 11.69
C ARG A 204 12.51 -15.21 13.11
N ASP A 205 13.43 -14.39 13.66
CA ASP A 205 13.28 -13.80 15.00
C ASP A 205 11.98 -13.00 15.15
N ILE A 206 11.55 -12.28 14.11
CA ILE A 206 10.27 -11.58 14.09
C ILE A 206 9.10 -12.58 14.15
N TYR A 207 9.13 -13.63 13.33
CA TYR A 207 8.05 -14.64 13.27
C TYR A 207 8.02 -15.58 14.50
N ASP A 208 9.11 -15.70 15.24
CA ASP A 208 9.18 -16.46 16.48
C ASP A 208 8.41 -15.78 17.64
N ARG A 209 7.85 -14.59 17.38
CA ARG A 209 6.96 -13.85 18.30
C ARG A 209 5.54 -13.78 17.76
N PRO A 210 4.82 -14.92 17.68
CA PRO A 210 3.52 -15.01 17.02
C PRO A 210 2.49 -14.06 17.60
N GLY A 211 2.50 -13.80 18.92
CA GLY A 211 1.59 -12.86 19.57
C GLY A 211 1.75 -11.43 19.03
N ARG A 212 2.97 -10.98 18.72
CA ARG A 212 3.20 -9.66 18.12
C ARG A 212 2.75 -9.60 16.66
N ILE A 213 2.97 -10.67 15.91
CA ILE A 213 2.50 -10.76 14.52
C ILE A 213 0.97 -10.73 14.48
N VAL A 214 0.29 -11.54 15.31
CA VAL A 214 -1.18 -11.52 15.40
C VAL A 214 -1.68 -10.13 15.80
N LEU A 215 -1.05 -9.49 16.79
CA LEU A 215 -1.40 -8.13 17.19
C LEU A 215 -1.22 -7.13 16.05
N ALA A 216 -0.13 -7.21 15.30
CA ALA A 216 0.14 -6.36 14.15
C ALA A 216 -0.94 -6.54 13.06
N ILE A 217 -1.30 -7.78 12.72
CA ILE A 217 -2.35 -8.11 11.75
C ILE A 217 -3.69 -7.57 12.22
N THR A 218 -4.05 -7.79 13.49
CA THR A 218 -5.32 -7.34 14.05
C THR A 218 -5.43 -5.82 14.04
N ILE A 219 -4.40 -5.10 14.53
CA ILE A 219 -4.41 -3.63 14.54
C ILE A 219 -4.53 -3.09 13.12
N ARG A 220 -3.76 -3.62 12.16
CA ARG A 220 -3.82 -3.18 10.77
C ARG A 220 -5.17 -3.51 10.13
N GLY A 221 -5.69 -4.71 10.39
CA GLY A 221 -7.00 -5.13 9.91
C GLY A 221 -8.12 -4.25 10.45
N CYS A 222 -8.15 -4.00 11.76
CA CYS A 222 -9.11 -3.10 12.38
C CYS A 222 -8.97 -1.65 11.87
N SER A 223 -7.74 -1.15 11.73
CA SER A 223 -7.55 0.23 11.24
C SER A 223 -8.05 0.41 9.81
N ARG A 224 -8.06 -0.64 8.99
CA ARG A 224 -8.60 -0.60 7.63
C ARG A 224 -10.11 -0.36 7.59
N SER A 225 -10.87 -0.65 8.66
CA SER A 225 -12.30 -0.32 8.74
C SER A 225 -12.56 1.19 8.64
N MET A 226 -11.57 2.04 8.88
CA MET A 226 -11.69 3.48 8.69
C MET A 226 -11.93 3.86 7.22
N LEU A 227 -11.46 3.05 6.27
CA LEU A 227 -11.77 3.24 4.85
C LEU A 227 -13.27 2.97 4.57
N MET A 228 -13.88 2.04 5.31
CA MET A 228 -15.32 1.81 5.25
C MET A 228 -16.08 3.02 5.82
N VAL A 229 -15.64 3.55 6.97
CA VAL A 229 -16.22 4.77 7.57
C VAL A 229 -16.11 5.95 6.61
N GLU A 230 -14.98 6.10 5.92
CA GLU A 230 -14.78 7.12 4.89
C GLU A 230 -15.82 7.01 3.77
N LEU A 231 -16.02 5.81 3.22
CA LEU A 231 -17.02 5.60 2.16
C LEU A 231 -18.45 5.86 2.64
N CYS A 232 -18.80 5.41 3.84
CA CYS A 232 -20.11 5.70 4.43
C CYS A 232 -20.32 7.21 4.62
N PHE A 233 -19.29 7.93 5.07
CA PHE A 233 -19.32 9.38 5.25
C PHE A 233 -19.49 10.11 3.92
N VAL A 234 -18.73 9.75 2.90
CA VAL A 234 -18.84 10.30 1.55
C VAL A 234 -20.23 10.06 0.98
N GLY A 235 -20.75 8.83 1.07
CA GLY A 235 -22.10 8.49 0.61
C GLY A 235 -23.18 9.28 1.35
N PHE A 236 -23.02 9.47 2.67
CA PHE A 236 -23.94 10.29 3.46
C PHE A 236 -23.97 11.75 2.98
N LEU A 237 -22.80 12.35 2.75
CA LEU A 237 -22.70 13.73 2.24
C LEU A 237 -23.29 13.91 0.85
N MET A 238 -23.19 12.87 0.00
CA MET A 238 -23.77 12.87 -1.35
C MET A 238 -25.28 12.58 -1.36
N GLY A 239 -25.93 12.37 -0.20
CA GLY A 239 -27.34 12.00 -0.13
C GLY A 239 -27.64 10.55 -0.56
N HIS A 240 -26.60 9.73 -0.72
CA HIS A 240 -26.68 8.31 -1.06
C HIS A 240 -26.01 7.46 0.03
N PRO A 241 -26.63 7.33 1.23
CA PRO A 241 -26.04 6.57 2.33
C PRO A 241 -25.86 5.10 1.93
N ILE A 242 -24.64 4.59 2.10
CA ILE A 242 -24.31 3.19 1.82
C ILE A 242 -24.42 2.34 3.06
N ALA A 243 -24.98 1.14 2.88
CA ALA A 243 -25.01 0.13 3.95
C ALA A 243 -23.58 -0.30 4.31
N PRO A 244 -23.29 -0.61 5.59
CA PRO A 244 -21.97 -1.10 6.00
C PRO A 244 -21.48 -2.33 5.21
N SER A 245 -22.38 -3.24 4.84
CA SER A 245 -22.04 -4.39 3.99
C SER A 245 -21.55 -3.99 2.60
N ALA A 246 -22.18 -2.99 1.97
CA ALA A 246 -21.73 -2.44 0.70
C ALA A 246 -20.37 -1.73 0.83
N ALA A 247 -20.14 -1.01 1.92
CA ALA A 247 -18.85 -0.38 2.20
C ALA A 247 -17.73 -1.42 2.40
N VAL A 248 -18.00 -2.52 3.12
CA VAL A 248 -17.07 -3.66 3.27
C VAL A 248 -16.75 -4.27 1.89
N MET A 249 -17.77 -4.48 1.07
CA MET A 249 -17.61 -5.01 -0.29
C MET A 249 -16.73 -4.10 -1.14
N LEU A 250 -16.99 -2.80 -1.15
CA LEU A 250 -16.19 -1.81 -1.90
C LEU A 250 -14.74 -1.79 -1.40
N VAL A 251 -14.49 -1.65 -0.10
CA VAL A 251 -13.14 -1.61 0.47
C VAL A 251 -12.36 -2.90 0.18
N GLY A 252 -13.01 -4.06 0.34
CA GLY A 252 -12.39 -5.36 0.13
C GLY A 252 -12.07 -5.64 -1.33
N LEU A 253 -13.07 -5.53 -2.21
CA LEU A 253 -12.93 -5.89 -3.63
C LEU A 253 -12.12 -4.86 -4.41
N ILE A 254 -12.30 -3.56 -4.18
CA ILE A 254 -11.49 -2.53 -4.83
C ILE A 254 -10.04 -2.63 -4.37
N GLY A 255 -9.80 -2.90 -3.07
CA GLY A 255 -8.47 -3.15 -2.57
C GLY A 255 -7.79 -4.33 -3.26
N ALA A 256 -8.50 -5.46 -3.41
CA ALA A 256 -7.99 -6.64 -4.12
C ALA A 256 -7.75 -6.34 -5.62
N LEU A 257 -8.66 -5.60 -6.26
CA LEU A 257 -8.54 -5.21 -7.66
C LEU A 257 -7.33 -4.30 -7.90
N ARG A 258 -7.09 -3.31 -7.02
CA ARG A 258 -5.89 -2.45 -7.07
C ARG A 258 -4.61 -3.26 -6.89
N ALA A 259 -4.61 -4.23 -5.98
CA ALA A 259 -3.45 -5.09 -5.77
C ALA A 259 -3.18 -6.00 -6.98
N ALA A 260 -4.21 -6.55 -7.61
CA ALA A 260 -4.07 -7.32 -8.85
C ALA A 260 -3.53 -6.46 -10.00
N ALA A 261 -3.92 -5.19 -10.04
CA ALA A 261 -3.46 -4.20 -11.02
C ALA A 261 -2.17 -3.47 -10.59
N PHE A 262 -1.26 -4.14 -9.89
CA PHE A 262 -0.03 -3.53 -9.34
C PHE A 262 0.88 -2.86 -10.38
N VAL A 263 0.73 -3.20 -11.66
CA VAL A 263 1.45 -2.59 -12.79
C VAL A 263 0.92 -1.19 -13.08
N VAL A 264 -0.36 -0.92 -12.79
CA VAL A 264 -1.01 0.38 -13.02
C VAL A 264 -0.70 1.30 -11.84
N PRO A 265 0.03 2.39 -12.06
CA PRO A 265 0.40 3.33 -10.99
C PRO A 265 -0.83 3.88 -10.27
N GLY A 266 -0.86 3.76 -8.94
CA GLY A 266 -2.00 4.24 -8.14
C GLY A 266 -3.34 3.58 -8.46
N GLY A 267 -3.38 2.56 -9.35
CA GLY A 267 -4.62 1.91 -9.80
C GLY A 267 -5.55 2.84 -10.58
N TRP A 268 -5.01 3.86 -11.30
CA TRP A 268 -5.81 4.77 -12.11
C TRP A 268 -6.62 4.04 -13.18
N GLY A 269 -7.89 4.39 -13.33
CA GLY A 269 -8.86 3.71 -14.20
C GLY A 269 -9.40 2.41 -13.62
N VAL A 270 -8.55 1.62 -12.95
CA VAL A 270 -8.94 0.34 -12.33
C VAL A 270 -9.81 0.57 -11.10
N GLN A 271 -9.46 1.54 -10.26
CA GLN A 271 -10.25 1.91 -9.09
C GLN A 271 -11.59 2.48 -9.52
N GLU A 272 -11.61 3.44 -10.45
CA GLU A 272 -12.80 4.11 -10.96
C GLU A 272 -13.77 3.10 -11.58
N GLY A 273 -13.26 2.23 -12.46
CA GLY A 273 -14.04 1.12 -13.01
C GLY A 273 -14.55 0.14 -11.95
N GLY A 274 -13.71 -0.17 -10.97
CA GLY A 274 -14.07 -0.99 -9.82
C GLY A 274 -15.22 -0.41 -9.01
N PHE A 275 -15.20 0.90 -8.72
CA PHE A 275 -16.31 1.58 -8.03
C PHE A 275 -17.60 1.49 -8.83
N VAL A 276 -17.59 1.73 -10.14
CA VAL A 276 -18.76 1.66 -11.01
C VAL A 276 -19.33 0.23 -11.05
N VAL A 277 -18.49 -0.76 -11.33
CA VAL A 277 -18.94 -2.15 -11.49
C VAL A 277 -19.41 -2.73 -10.14
N ILE A 278 -18.63 -2.58 -9.08
CA ILE A 278 -18.95 -3.16 -7.78
C ILE A 278 -20.12 -2.39 -7.13
N GLY A 279 -20.17 -1.07 -7.28
CA GLY A 279 -21.28 -0.24 -6.81
C GLY A 279 -22.58 -0.57 -7.50
N GLY A 280 -22.54 -0.88 -8.80
CA GLY A 280 -23.70 -1.36 -9.56
C GLY A 280 -24.32 -2.65 -9.00
N LEU A 281 -23.51 -3.55 -8.40
CA LEU A 281 -24.00 -4.77 -7.74
C LEU A 281 -24.85 -4.48 -6.49
N VAL A 282 -24.69 -3.32 -5.87
CA VAL A 282 -25.49 -2.87 -4.72
C VAL A 282 -26.51 -1.80 -5.08
N GLY A 283 -26.73 -1.58 -6.39
CA GLY A 283 -27.77 -0.69 -6.89
C GLY A 283 -27.44 0.81 -6.78
N LEU A 284 -26.15 1.16 -6.65
CA LEU A 284 -25.72 2.54 -6.59
C LEU A 284 -25.46 3.11 -7.99
N PRO A 285 -25.86 4.37 -8.26
CA PRO A 285 -25.69 4.99 -9.57
C PRO A 285 -24.21 5.14 -9.95
N PRO A 286 -23.84 4.92 -11.24
CA PRO A 286 -22.44 4.98 -11.69
C PRO A 286 -21.76 6.33 -11.47
N ASP A 287 -22.49 7.44 -11.63
CA ASP A 287 -22.02 8.81 -11.41
C ASP A 287 -21.65 9.06 -9.95
N ILE A 288 -22.49 8.58 -9.01
CA ILE A 288 -22.22 8.62 -7.58
C ILE A 288 -20.97 7.77 -7.24
N MET A 289 -20.85 6.59 -7.83
CA MET A 289 -19.68 5.73 -7.63
C MET A 289 -18.38 6.35 -8.15
N LEU A 290 -18.42 6.99 -9.31
CA LEU A 290 -17.29 7.76 -9.82
C LEU A 290 -16.94 8.94 -8.91
N ALA A 291 -17.94 9.69 -8.45
CA ALA A 291 -17.75 10.79 -7.53
C ALA A 291 -17.14 10.32 -6.19
N MET A 292 -17.59 9.17 -5.66
CA MET A 292 -16.99 8.56 -4.46
C MET A 292 -15.53 8.14 -4.69
N SER A 293 -15.22 7.56 -5.85
CA SER A 293 -13.83 7.23 -6.21
C SER A 293 -12.96 8.49 -6.28
N LEU A 294 -13.46 9.57 -6.89
CA LEU A 294 -12.76 10.84 -6.97
C LEU A 294 -12.58 11.50 -5.60
N ALA A 295 -13.56 11.36 -4.69
CA ALA A 295 -13.43 11.82 -3.30
C ALA A 295 -12.28 11.11 -2.57
N THR A 296 -12.15 9.79 -2.73
CA THR A 296 -11.01 9.04 -2.18
C THR A 296 -9.69 9.48 -2.81
N ARG A 297 -9.65 9.81 -4.12
CA ARG A 297 -8.47 10.41 -4.77
C ARG A 297 -8.12 11.78 -4.22
N ALA A 298 -9.11 12.64 -3.99
CA ALA A 298 -8.87 13.94 -3.36
C ALA A 298 -8.22 13.78 -1.99
N ARG A 299 -8.68 12.83 -1.16
CA ARG A 299 -8.04 12.49 0.10
C ARG A 299 -6.60 11.98 -0.11
N GLU A 300 -6.37 11.09 -1.08
CA GLU A 300 -5.02 10.62 -1.40
C GLU A 300 -4.08 11.77 -1.75
N LEU A 301 -4.54 12.77 -2.50
CA LEU A 301 -3.78 13.98 -2.82
C LEU A 301 -3.54 14.85 -1.57
N MET A 302 -4.58 15.10 -0.76
CA MET A 302 -4.46 15.93 0.45
C MET A 302 -3.48 15.34 1.46
N VAL A 303 -3.41 14.01 1.58
CA VAL A 303 -2.49 13.32 2.49
C VAL A 303 -1.13 13.09 1.85
N GLY A 304 -1.11 12.77 0.56
CA GLY A 304 0.09 12.33 -0.16
C GLY A 304 0.99 13.46 -0.59
N VAL A 305 0.44 14.58 -1.07
CA VAL A 305 1.28 15.72 -1.51
C VAL A 305 2.15 16.24 -0.36
N PRO A 306 1.61 16.51 0.85
CA PRO A 306 2.45 16.91 1.99
C PRO A 306 3.52 15.87 2.35
N ALA A 307 3.20 14.57 2.28
CA ALA A 307 4.15 13.50 2.56
C ALA A 307 5.34 13.51 1.59
N LEU A 308 5.05 13.63 0.29
CA LEU A 308 6.08 13.67 -0.76
C LEU A 308 6.92 14.93 -0.66
N LEU A 309 6.36 16.08 -0.31
CA LEU A 309 7.10 17.31 -0.05
C LEU A 309 8.04 17.14 1.14
N VAL A 310 7.57 16.59 2.26
CA VAL A 310 8.41 16.30 3.43
C VAL A 310 9.55 15.33 3.06
N TRP A 311 9.26 14.32 2.24
CA TRP A 311 10.29 13.38 1.77
C TRP A 311 11.32 14.08 0.88
N GLN A 312 10.88 14.88 -0.10
CA GLN A 312 11.75 15.61 -1.01
C GLN A 312 12.68 16.59 -0.28
N ILE A 313 12.15 17.32 0.70
CA ILE A 313 12.95 18.24 1.54
C ILE A 313 13.99 17.46 2.34
N ALA A 314 13.61 16.33 2.93
CA ALA A 314 14.53 15.50 3.68
C ALA A 314 15.64 14.92 2.78
N GLU A 315 15.30 14.49 1.54
CA GLU A 315 16.24 13.96 0.57
C GLU A 315 17.26 15.03 0.13
N SER A 316 16.79 16.23 -0.22
CA SER A 316 17.63 17.33 -0.68
C SER A 316 18.61 17.81 0.39
N ARG A 317 18.19 17.87 1.67
CA ARG A 317 19.07 18.22 2.79
C ARG A 317 20.18 17.18 3.00
N SER A 318 19.86 15.90 2.85
CA SER A 318 20.84 14.81 2.96
C SER A 318 21.89 14.85 1.85
N LEU A 319 21.47 15.11 0.60
CA LEU A 319 22.40 15.27 -0.53
C LEU A 319 23.32 16.46 -0.34
N LYS A 320 22.81 17.61 0.09
CA LYS A 320 23.64 18.80 0.38
C LYS A 320 24.70 18.52 1.44
N LYS A 321 24.35 17.75 2.50
CA LYS A 321 25.31 17.37 3.54
C LYS A 321 26.41 16.47 3.00
N LEU A 322 26.06 15.46 2.20
CA LEU A 322 27.03 14.56 1.56
C LEU A 322 27.99 15.28 0.59
N ILE A 323 27.49 16.30 -0.11
CA ILE A 323 28.32 17.12 -1.01
C ILE A 323 29.27 18.01 -0.20
N ALA A 324 28.79 18.59 0.91
CA ALA A 324 29.61 19.44 1.78
C ALA A 324 30.70 18.67 2.55
N GLU A 325 30.47 17.39 2.84
CA GLU A 325 31.41 16.51 3.55
C GLU A 325 32.41 15.81 2.59
N ARG A 326 32.32 16.02 1.27
CA ARG A 326 33.28 15.49 0.32
C ARG A 326 34.61 16.24 0.50
N PRO A 327 35.72 15.56 0.87
CA PRO A 327 37.01 16.23 0.97
C PRO A 327 37.35 16.84 -0.40
N ALA A 328 37.85 18.08 -0.39
CA ALA A 328 38.41 18.71 -1.57
C ALA A 328 39.46 17.74 -2.14
N GLY A 329 39.31 17.34 -3.40
CA GLY A 329 40.28 16.49 -4.07
C GLY A 329 41.67 17.10 -3.95
N PRO A 330 42.75 16.30 -4.02
CA PRO A 330 44.11 16.83 -3.98
C PRO A 330 44.23 17.88 -5.06
N ASP A 331 44.71 19.07 -4.65
CA ASP A 331 45.01 20.19 -5.53
C ASP A 331 45.94 19.67 -6.65
N PRO A 332 45.63 19.88 -7.92
CA PRO A 332 46.59 19.58 -8.97
C PRO A 332 47.74 20.59 -8.83
N SER A 333 48.74 20.21 -8.01
CA SER A 333 50.01 20.93 -7.95
C SER A 333 50.68 20.91 -9.35
N PRO A 334 51.26 22.03 -9.76
CA PRO A 334 51.80 22.26 -11.10
C PRO A 334 52.98 21.35 -11.47
#